data_de409762d16515f03e6271fe79c6eabf
#
_entry.id   de409762d16515f03e6271fe79c6eabf
#
_cell.length_a   1.000
_cell.length_b   1.000
_cell.length_c   1.000
_cell.angle_alpha   90.00
_cell.angle_beta   90.00
_cell.angle_gamma   90.00
#
_symmetry.space_group_name_H-M   'P 1'
#
loop_
_entity.id
_entity.type
_entity.pdbx_description
1 polymer ?
#
loop_
_entity_poly.entity_id
_entity_poly.type
_entity_poly.pdbx_seq_one_letter_code
_entity_poly.pdbx_strand_id
1 'polypeptide(L)'
;MRKAPLIRFVFFFLLGFSALGQGKKYIQLHDEFYDEKPLHFGFMFGLTSSNYYANGYPSVLVNDVTGEPLTLTSPKTFGFQIGGIVNYALSKHVEVKSGLNIALYDRQIQFANEDLISRESTWLEIPMLLKFRSVRRQNHRMYLISGLKLGLEANVKKKNTAVTANTSELSLEYGIGFERFYRFFKFSPEIRISHGLNNLFVPPGTANSYSKLSQLNSHTISLIFNFE
;
A
#
# COMPACT_ATOMS: atom_id res chain seq x y z
N MET A 1 -27.01 -15.31 -20.10
CA MET A 1 -26.18 -14.36 -19.30
C MET A 1 -25.09 -13.81 -20.21
N ARG A 2 -25.22 -12.55 -20.66
CA ARG A 2 -24.32 -11.95 -21.68
C ARG A 2 -23.22 -11.17 -21.02
N LYS A 3 -22.01 -11.76 -20.88
CA LYS A 3 -20.78 -11.08 -20.41
C LYS A 3 -19.90 -10.52 -21.54
N ALA A 4 -20.40 -10.51 -22.78
CA ALA A 4 -19.63 -10.10 -23.97
C ALA A 4 -19.36 -8.59 -24.16
N PRO A 5 -20.19 -7.63 -23.71
CA PRO A 5 -19.94 -6.22 -24.01
C PRO A 5 -18.76 -5.61 -23.21
N LEU A 6 -18.53 -6.06 -21.97
CA LEU A 6 -17.45 -5.52 -21.13
C LEU A 6 -16.07 -5.86 -21.68
N ILE A 7 -15.86 -7.09 -22.16
CA ILE A 7 -14.58 -7.54 -22.72
C ILE A 7 -14.27 -6.78 -24.03
N ARG A 8 -15.29 -6.51 -24.85
CA ARG A 8 -15.12 -5.71 -26.08
C ARG A 8 -14.78 -4.26 -25.77
N PHE A 9 -15.36 -3.69 -24.72
CA PHE A 9 -15.06 -2.31 -24.30
C PHE A 9 -13.61 -2.17 -23.76
N VAL A 10 -13.15 -3.12 -22.95
CA VAL A 10 -11.76 -3.17 -22.46
C VAL A 10 -10.77 -3.35 -23.61
N PHE A 11 -11.09 -4.21 -24.58
CA PHE A 11 -10.24 -4.44 -25.76
C PHE A 11 -10.12 -3.19 -26.66
N PHE A 12 -11.21 -2.46 -26.87
CA PHE A 12 -11.21 -1.19 -27.60
C PHE A 12 -10.46 -0.08 -26.86
N PHE A 13 -10.54 -0.04 -25.53
CA PHE A 13 -9.81 0.91 -24.70
C PHE A 13 -8.30 0.67 -24.74
N LEU A 14 -7.86 -0.60 -24.77
CA LEU A 14 -6.45 -0.97 -24.89
C LEU A 14 -5.87 -0.66 -26.29
N LEU A 15 -6.66 -0.76 -27.36
CA LEU A 15 -6.23 -0.40 -28.72
C LEU A 15 -6.05 1.10 -28.91
N GLY A 16 -6.81 1.93 -28.19
CA GLY A 16 -6.70 3.40 -28.24
C GLY A 16 -5.35 3.94 -27.74
N PHE A 17 -4.68 3.23 -26.86
CA PHE A 17 -3.36 3.63 -26.34
C PHE A 17 -2.23 3.43 -27.34
N SER A 18 -2.36 2.54 -28.31
CA SER A 18 -1.32 2.26 -29.31
C SER A 18 -1.14 3.40 -30.34
N ALA A 19 -2.16 4.22 -30.55
CA ALA A 19 -2.16 5.29 -31.56
C ALA A 19 -1.40 6.57 -31.14
N LEU A 20 -1.04 6.70 -29.85
CA LEU A 20 -0.36 7.90 -29.33
C LEU A 20 1.16 7.79 -29.33
N GLY A 21 1.72 6.72 -29.89
CA GLY A 21 3.16 6.38 -29.85
C GLY A 21 4.01 6.96 -30.96
N GLN A 22 3.50 7.84 -31.83
CA GLN A 22 4.31 8.38 -32.95
C GLN A 22 5.28 9.45 -32.45
N GLY A 23 6.56 9.08 -32.52
CA GLY A 23 7.74 9.71 -31.99
C GLY A 23 7.96 11.16 -32.35
N LYS A 24 7.57 12.07 -31.48
CA LYS A 24 8.25 13.35 -31.35
C LYS A 24 9.44 13.15 -30.41
N LYS A 25 10.63 13.52 -30.86
CA LYS A 25 11.85 13.58 -30.04
C LYS A 25 11.61 14.67 -28.98
N TYR A 26 11.20 14.26 -27.78
CA TYR A 26 10.93 15.22 -26.70
C TYR A 26 12.27 15.69 -26.11
N ILE A 27 12.52 16.99 -26.17
CA ILE A 27 13.65 17.64 -25.52
C ILE A 27 13.37 17.65 -24.01
N GLN A 28 14.30 17.12 -23.22
CA GLN A 28 14.28 17.21 -21.76
C GLN A 28 14.69 18.64 -21.37
N LEU A 29 13.81 19.36 -20.67
CA LEU A 29 14.07 20.77 -20.34
C LEU A 29 14.74 20.94 -18.98
N HIS A 30 14.50 20.02 -18.03
CA HIS A 30 15.04 20.05 -16.69
C HIS A 30 15.72 18.74 -16.38
N ASP A 31 16.86 18.77 -15.71
CA ASP A 31 17.67 17.61 -15.31
C ASP A 31 17.86 16.59 -16.46
N GLU A 32 18.57 17.04 -17.51
CA GLU A 32 18.78 16.26 -18.74
C GLU A 32 19.51 14.95 -18.46
N PHE A 33 20.45 14.96 -17.52
CA PHE A 33 21.32 13.83 -17.17
C PHE A 33 20.74 12.93 -16.08
N TYR A 34 19.50 13.17 -15.65
CA TYR A 34 18.87 12.33 -14.61
C TYR A 34 18.86 10.84 -15.00
N ASP A 35 18.44 10.55 -16.23
CA ASP A 35 18.30 9.17 -16.71
C ASP A 35 19.65 8.47 -17.01
N GLU A 36 20.77 9.19 -16.98
CA GLU A 36 22.12 8.63 -17.15
C GLU A 36 22.68 8.09 -15.82
N LYS A 37 22.21 8.60 -14.71
CA LYS A 37 22.63 8.13 -13.37
C LYS A 37 21.80 6.91 -13.01
N PRO A 38 22.45 5.77 -12.65
CA PRO A 38 21.72 4.58 -12.29
C PRO A 38 21.08 4.63 -10.90
N LEU A 39 21.65 5.44 -9.99
CA LEU A 39 21.26 5.49 -8.57
C LEU A 39 20.77 6.87 -8.18
N HIS A 40 19.59 6.92 -7.57
CA HIS A 40 18.96 8.13 -7.08
C HIS A 40 18.51 7.94 -5.63
N PHE A 41 18.66 8.99 -4.84
CA PHE A 41 18.23 9.06 -3.45
C PHE A 41 17.20 10.16 -3.30
N GLY A 42 16.31 9.96 -2.35
CA GLY A 42 15.31 10.95 -2.04
C GLY A 42 14.63 10.68 -0.71
N PHE A 43 13.60 11.43 -0.45
CA PHE A 43 12.72 11.23 0.70
C PHE A 43 11.26 11.20 0.26
N MET A 44 10.43 10.62 1.10
CA MET A 44 9.01 10.53 0.85
C MET A 44 8.21 10.92 2.08
N PHE A 45 7.05 11.47 1.80
CA PHE A 45 5.97 11.68 2.77
C PHE A 45 4.69 11.07 2.21
N GLY A 46 3.90 10.40 3.04
CA GLY A 46 2.65 9.77 2.61
C GLY A 46 1.54 9.91 3.64
N LEU A 47 0.33 10.10 3.12
CA LEU A 47 -0.90 9.98 3.87
C LEU A 47 -1.49 8.59 3.61
N THR A 48 -1.91 7.90 4.65
CA THR A 48 -2.42 6.54 4.55
C THR A 48 -3.84 6.45 5.09
N SER A 49 -4.62 5.59 4.47
CA SER A 49 -5.91 5.14 4.97
C SER A 49 -5.84 3.63 5.14
N SER A 50 -5.94 3.15 6.36
CA SER A 50 -5.74 1.74 6.68
C SER A 50 -6.92 1.15 7.44
N ASN A 51 -7.16 -0.14 7.23
CA ASN A 51 -8.12 -0.93 7.99
C ASN A 51 -7.65 -2.38 8.04
N TYR A 52 -8.28 -3.17 8.89
CA TYR A 52 -8.13 -4.62 8.88
C TYR A 52 -9.19 -5.28 8.01
N TYR A 53 -8.79 -6.32 7.30
CA TYR A 53 -9.68 -7.31 6.76
C TYR A 53 -9.65 -8.52 7.70
N ALA A 54 -10.73 -8.74 8.42
CA ALA A 54 -10.80 -9.74 9.47
C ALA A 54 -11.86 -10.78 9.12
N ASN A 55 -11.50 -12.06 9.23
CA ASN A 55 -12.40 -13.19 9.10
C ASN A 55 -12.44 -13.96 10.41
N GLY A 56 -13.62 -14.48 10.74
CA GLY A 56 -13.82 -15.39 11.85
C GLY A 56 -14.24 -16.79 11.39
N TYR A 57 -14.32 -17.71 12.33
CA TYR A 57 -14.89 -19.04 12.07
C TYR A 57 -16.39 -18.90 11.87
N PRO A 58 -16.97 -19.31 10.71
CA PRO A 58 -18.39 -19.09 10.40
C PRO A 58 -19.34 -19.69 11.44
N SER A 59 -18.97 -20.80 12.06
CA SER A 59 -19.74 -21.49 13.11
C SER A 59 -19.69 -20.81 14.49
N VAL A 60 -18.86 -19.77 14.65
CA VAL A 60 -18.54 -19.15 15.95
C VAL A 60 -18.86 -17.63 15.93
N LEU A 61 -19.08 -17.05 14.76
CA LEU A 61 -19.54 -15.66 14.61
C LEU A 61 -21.06 -15.53 14.84
N VAL A 62 -21.56 -16.29 15.79
CA VAL A 62 -22.97 -16.21 16.23
C VAL A 62 -22.95 -15.89 17.71
N ASN A 63 -23.82 -15.01 18.12
CA ASN A 63 -24.02 -14.71 19.53
C ASN A 63 -24.65 -15.95 20.19
N ASP A 64 -23.95 -16.51 21.17
CA ASP A 64 -24.36 -17.74 21.87
C ASP A 64 -25.71 -17.58 22.63
N VAL A 65 -26.15 -16.34 22.87
CA VAL A 65 -27.39 -16.02 23.61
C VAL A 65 -28.55 -15.72 22.68
N THR A 66 -28.32 -14.96 21.58
CA THR A 66 -29.38 -14.49 20.68
C THR A 66 -29.46 -15.25 19.36
N GLY A 67 -28.46 -16.06 19.03
CA GLY A 67 -28.35 -16.75 17.72
C GLY A 67 -28.12 -15.83 16.53
N GLU A 68 -27.89 -14.52 16.77
CA GLU A 68 -27.67 -13.53 15.73
C GLU A 68 -26.23 -13.53 15.24
N PRO A 69 -25.97 -13.26 13.94
CA PRO A 69 -24.62 -13.16 13.43
C PRO A 69 -23.91 -11.93 14.04
N LEU A 70 -22.73 -12.17 14.61
CA LEU A 70 -21.86 -11.10 15.08
C LEU A 70 -21.21 -10.41 13.87
N THR A 71 -21.57 -9.16 13.62
CA THR A 71 -20.93 -8.35 12.59
C THR A 71 -19.59 -7.81 13.09
N LEU A 72 -18.54 -8.09 12.32
CA LEU A 72 -17.20 -7.59 12.55
C LEU A 72 -16.90 -6.47 11.58
N THR A 73 -16.60 -5.28 12.10
CA THR A 73 -16.26 -4.12 11.28
C THR A 73 -14.88 -3.57 11.64
N SER A 74 -14.18 -3.08 10.62
CA SER A 74 -12.93 -2.35 10.79
C SER A 74 -13.05 -1.03 10.04
N PRO A 75 -13.35 0.07 10.72
CA PRO A 75 -13.43 1.38 10.08
C PRO A 75 -12.08 1.78 9.52
N LYS A 76 -12.10 2.56 8.43
CA LYS A 76 -10.89 3.12 7.83
C LYS A 76 -10.38 4.25 8.69
N THR A 77 -9.12 4.19 9.04
CA THR A 77 -8.43 5.20 9.85
C THR A 77 -7.31 5.85 9.06
N PHE A 78 -7.00 7.08 9.40
CA PHE A 78 -5.92 7.82 8.78
C PHE A 78 -4.61 7.61 9.53
N GLY A 79 -3.53 7.60 8.78
CA GLY A 79 -2.17 7.55 9.28
C GLY A 79 -1.24 8.32 8.36
N PHE A 80 0.03 8.32 8.68
CA PHE A 80 1.05 8.93 7.83
C PHE A 80 2.33 8.11 7.83
N GLN A 81 3.13 8.32 6.81
CA GLN A 81 4.43 7.69 6.66
C GLN A 81 5.46 8.69 6.15
N ILE A 82 6.70 8.52 6.59
CA ILE A 82 7.85 9.30 6.15
C ILE A 82 9.04 8.39 6.02
N GLY A 83 9.91 8.65 5.06
CA GLY A 83 11.10 7.81 4.89
C GLY A 83 12.07 8.28 3.85
N GLY A 84 13.17 7.54 3.76
CA GLY A 84 14.16 7.66 2.71
C GLY A 84 13.88 6.65 1.59
N ILE A 85 14.12 7.07 0.36
CA ILE A 85 13.96 6.23 -0.83
C ILE A 85 15.26 6.11 -1.59
N VAL A 86 15.45 4.96 -2.20
CA VAL A 86 16.56 4.66 -3.11
C VAL A 86 15.96 4.04 -4.37
N ASN A 87 16.27 4.61 -5.51
CA ASN A 87 15.87 4.09 -6.81
C ASN A 87 17.12 3.67 -7.59
N TYR A 88 17.12 2.44 -8.10
CA TYR A 88 18.19 1.92 -8.94
C TYR A 88 17.65 1.55 -10.33
N ALA A 89 18.14 2.22 -11.37
CA ALA A 89 17.73 1.99 -12.74
C ALA A 89 18.38 0.71 -13.29
N LEU A 90 17.57 -0.33 -13.53
CA LEU A 90 17.99 -1.56 -14.20
C LEU A 90 18.03 -1.37 -15.72
N SER A 91 17.12 -0.57 -16.25
CA SER A 91 17.02 -0.25 -17.67
C SER A 91 16.32 1.10 -17.89
N LYS A 92 16.20 1.51 -19.16
CA LYS A 92 15.45 2.73 -19.52
C LYS A 92 14.01 2.75 -19.03
N HIS A 93 13.40 1.56 -18.83
CA HIS A 93 11.98 1.43 -18.48
C HIS A 93 11.75 0.77 -17.13
N VAL A 94 12.78 0.21 -16.49
CA VAL A 94 12.64 -0.54 -15.25
C VAL A 94 13.59 0.00 -14.19
N GLU A 95 13.05 0.31 -13.02
CA GLU A 95 13.79 0.67 -11.81
C GLU A 95 13.39 -0.26 -10.65
N VAL A 96 14.34 -0.52 -9.77
CA VAL A 96 14.06 -1.05 -8.43
C VAL A 96 13.95 0.15 -7.48
N LYS A 97 12.84 0.21 -6.75
CA LYS A 97 12.62 1.20 -5.69
C LYS A 97 12.63 0.49 -4.35
N SER A 98 13.46 0.97 -3.45
CA SER A 98 13.53 0.52 -2.06
C SER A 98 13.65 1.72 -1.13
N GLY A 99 13.74 1.46 0.17
CA GLY A 99 13.91 2.51 1.16
C GLY A 99 13.65 2.04 2.57
N LEU A 100 13.66 2.98 3.49
CA LEU A 100 13.32 2.76 4.88
C LEU A 100 12.30 3.80 5.29
N ASN A 101 11.10 3.34 5.65
CA ASN A 101 9.97 4.18 6.00
C ASN A 101 9.54 3.94 7.44
N ILE A 102 9.14 5.00 8.12
CA ILE A 102 8.43 4.94 9.38
C ILE A 102 6.98 5.27 9.10
N ALA A 103 6.07 4.36 9.43
CA ALA A 103 4.65 4.52 9.24
C ALA A 103 3.92 4.45 10.59
N LEU A 104 2.99 5.37 10.79
CA LEU A 104 2.10 5.42 11.93
C LEU A 104 0.71 5.04 11.49
N TYR A 105 0.19 3.96 12.03
CA TYR A 105 -1.16 3.46 11.77
C TYR A 105 -1.96 3.44 13.05
N ASP A 106 -3.20 3.90 12.94
CA ASP A 106 -4.25 3.64 13.92
C ASP A 106 -5.27 2.71 13.27
N ARG A 107 -5.26 1.43 13.61
CA ARG A 107 -6.17 0.44 13.03
C ARG A 107 -7.18 0.02 14.07
N GLN A 108 -8.45 -0.03 13.67
CA GLN A 108 -9.57 -0.23 14.57
C GLN A 108 -10.34 -1.49 14.21
N ILE A 109 -10.84 -2.18 15.23
CA ILE A 109 -11.73 -3.35 15.11
C ILE A 109 -12.87 -3.17 16.09
N GLN A 110 -14.09 -3.50 15.65
CA GLN A 110 -15.30 -3.46 16.45
C GLN A 110 -16.17 -4.68 16.18
N PHE A 111 -16.58 -5.37 17.21
CA PHE A 111 -17.71 -6.30 17.19
C PHE A 111 -19.02 -5.57 17.46
N ALA A 112 -20.13 -6.07 16.91
CA ALA A 112 -21.43 -5.36 16.86
C ALA A 112 -21.96 -4.83 18.20
N ASN A 113 -21.57 -5.37 19.32
CA ASN A 113 -22.06 -4.99 20.66
C ASN A 113 -20.92 -4.71 21.65
N GLU A 114 -19.70 -4.49 21.16
CA GLU A 114 -18.53 -4.23 22.00
C GLU A 114 -17.94 -2.87 21.68
N ASP A 115 -17.15 -2.35 22.63
CA ASP A 115 -16.41 -1.11 22.44
C ASP A 115 -15.39 -1.23 21.29
N LEU A 116 -15.22 -0.14 20.57
CA LEU A 116 -14.24 -0.04 19.51
C LEU A 116 -12.82 -0.15 20.08
N ILE A 117 -12.07 -1.12 19.61
CA ILE A 117 -10.67 -1.29 19.99
C ILE A 117 -9.79 -0.62 18.93
N SER A 118 -9.08 0.41 19.34
CA SER A 118 -8.06 1.09 18.54
C SER A 118 -6.68 0.54 18.87
N ARG A 119 -5.89 0.27 17.82
CA ARG A 119 -4.51 -0.13 17.92
C ARG A 119 -3.60 0.82 17.17
N GLU A 120 -3.08 1.78 17.92
CA GLU A 120 -2.01 2.66 17.42
C GLU A 120 -0.69 1.87 17.35
N SER A 121 -0.03 1.90 16.22
CA SER A 121 1.21 1.18 15.98
C SER A 121 2.17 1.96 15.10
N THR A 122 3.45 1.89 15.44
CA THR A 122 4.55 2.45 14.65
C THR A 122 5.24 1.31 13.93
N TRP A 123 5.38 1.42 12.62
CA TRP A 123 5.97 0.40 11.77
C TRP A 123 7.22 0.92 11.07
N LEU A 124 8.26 0.11 11.07
CA LEU A 124 9.42 0.27 10.23
C LEU A 124 9.20 -0.57 8.98
N GLU A 125 9.15 0.07 7.82
CA GLU A 125 8.79 -0.59 6.56
C GLU A 125 9.94 -0.53 5.56
N ILE A 126 10.20 -1.66 4.91
CA ILE A 126 11.20 -1.80 3.85
C ILE A 126 10.48 -2.27 2.58
N PRO A 127 10.12 -1.37 1.67
CA PRO A 127 9.56 -1.74 0.38
C PRO A 127 10.66 -2.25 -0.57
N MET A 128 10.33 -3.27 -1.38
CA MET A 128 11.13 -3.80 -2.47
C MET A 128 10.24 -3.84 -3.71
N LEU A 129 10.28 -2.78 -4.52
CA LEU A 129 9.30 -2.55 -5.57
C LEU A 129 9.98 -2.45 -6.93
N LEU A 130 9.37 -3.04 -7.94
CA LEU A 130 9.70 -2.83 -9.34
C LEU A 130 8.84 -1.69 -9.90
N LYS A 131 9.49 -0.72 -10.50
CA LYS A 131 8.86 0.46 -11.09
C LYS A 131 9.04 0.42 -12.60
N PHE A 132 7.94 0.40 -13.33
CA PHE A 132 7.88 0.41 -14.79
C PHE A 132 7.55 1.82 -15.27
N ARG A 133 8.51 2.47 -15.91
CA ARG A 133 8.42 3.87 -16.36
C ARG A 133 8.09 3.96 -17.84
N SER A 134 7.23 4.91 -18.17
CA SER A 134 7.03 5.33 -19.57
C SER A 134 8.23 6.15 -20.08
N VAL A 135 8.28 6.37 -21.37
CA VAL A 135 9.22 7.32 -21.96
C VAL A 135 8.96 8.71 -21.39
N ARG A 136 10.03 9.40 -21.00
CA ARG A 136 9.96 10.78 -20.52
C ARG A 136 9.56 11.71 -21.67
N ARG A 137 8.52 12.48 -21.46
CA ARG A 137 8.03 13.49 -22.40
C ARG A 137 8.27 14.87 -21.80
N GLN A 138 9.27 15.60 -22.30
CA GLN A 138 9.74 16.84 -21.71
C GLN A 138 10.14 16.66 -20.22
N ASN A 139 9.33 17.15 -19.30
CA ASN A 139 9.60 17.14 -17.86
C ASN A 139 8.68 16.22 -17.07
N HIS A 140 8.03 15.26 -17.72
CA HIS A 140 7.10 14.37 -17.03
C HIS A 140 7.08 12.97 -17.64
N ARG A 141 6.74 11.99 -16.82
CA ARG A 141 6.44 10.61 -17.22
C ARG A 141 5.53 9.94 -16.19
N MET A 142 4.83 8.91 -16.62
CA MET A 142 4.02 8.06 -15.77
C MET A 142 4.77 6.76 -15.48
N TYR A 143 4.41 6.12 -14.38
CA TYR A 143 4.94 4.81 -14.03
C TYR A 143 3.91 3.97 -13.28
N LEU A 144 4.09 2.65 -13.37
CA LEU A 144 3.45 1.65 -12.54
C LEU A 144 4.48 1.10 -11.58
N ILE A 145 4.02 0.72 -10.39
CA ILE A 145 4.87 0.13 -9.37
C ILE A 145 4.21 -1.10 -8.78
N SER A 146 4.99 -2.15 -8.52
CA SER A 146 4.51 -3.35 -7.84
C SER A 146 5.66 -4.09 -7.17
N GLY A 147 5.39 -4.75 -6.05
CA GLY A 147 6.38 -5.54 -5.35
C GLY A 147 5.94 -5.92 -3.94
N LEU A 148 6.89 -6.20 -3.09
CA LEU A 148 6.67 -6.62 -1.72
C LEU A 148 7.16 -5.55 -0.73
N LYS A 149 6.52 -5.49 0.42
CA LYS A 149 6.93 -4.65 1.54
C LYS A 149 7.01 -5.51 2.79
N LEU A 150 8.14 -5.41 3.49
CA LEU A 150 8.34 -5.94 4.82
C LEU A 150 8.08 -4.84 5.83
N GLY A 151 7.26 -5.12 6.82
CA GLY A 151 6.97 -4.24 7.94
C GLY A 151 7.34 -4.91 9.25
N LEU A 152 7.96 -4.15 10.15
CA LEU A 152 8.29 -4.54 11.51
C LEU A 152 7.71 -3.50 12.48
N GLU A 153 6.93 -3.95 13.44
CA GLU A 153 6.38 -3.04 14.46
C GLU A 153 7.48 -2.61 15.43
N ALA A 154 7.74 -1.30 15.49
CA ALA A 154 8.84 -0.75 16.28
C ALA A 154 8.52 -0.58 17.76
N ASN A 155 7.25 -0.41 18.14
CA ASN A 155 6.84 -0.14 19.52
C ASN A 155 5.95 -1.26 20.08
N VAL A 156 6.57 -2.39 20.40
CA VAL A 156 5.91 -3.54 21.02
C VAL A 156 5.76 -3.32 22.53
N LYS A 157 5.18 -2.21 22.98
CA LYS A 157 4.71 -2.14 24.35
C LYS A 157 3.57 -3.15 24.48
N LYS A 158 3.72 -4.14 25.37
CA LYS A 158 2.63 -5.00 25.84
C LYS A 158 1.57 -4.11 26.49
N LYS A 159 0.81 -3.37 25.69
CA LYS A 159 -0.47 -2.86 26.15
C LYS A 159 -1.33 -4.09 26.33
N ASN A 160 -2.03 -4.19 27.45
CA ASN A 160 -3.11 -5.17 27.68
C ASN A 160 -4.26 -4.85 26.70
N THR A 161 -4.02 -5.06 25.42
CA THR A 161 -5.00 -4.86 24.36
C THR A 161 -5.68 -6.21 24.15
N ALA A 162 -6.99 -6.22 24.11
CA ALA A 162 -7.79 -7.43 23.89
C ALA A 162 -7.45 -8.15 22.56
N VAL A 163 -6.82 -7.44 21.62
CA VAL A 163 -6.34 -7.98 20.35
C VAL A 163 -4.82 -7.91 20.29
N THR A 164 -4.17 -9.05 20.27
CA THR A 164 -2.74 -9.18 20.01
C THR A 164 -2.54 -9.47 18.53
N ALA A 165 -1.60 -8.81 17.89
CA ALA A 165 -1.24 -9.07 16.50
C ALA A 165 0.28 -9.28 16.36
N ASN A 166 0.66 -10.01 15.32
CA ASN A 166 2.07 -10.22 14.97
C ASN A 166 2.77 -8.89 14.71
N THR A 167 4.03 -8.81 15.08
CA THR A 167 4.89 -7.64 14.98
C THR A 167 5.59 -7.53 13.62
N SER A 168 5.41 -8.52 12.75
CA SER A 168 5.98 -8.55 11.40
C SER A 168 4.89 -8.77 10.36
N GLU A 169 4.97 -8.02 9.26
CA GLU A 169 4.02 -8.06 8.17
C GLU A 169 4.74 -8.12 6.83
N LEU A 170 4.32 -9.05 5.98
CA LEU A 170 4.66 -9.07 4.56
C LEU A 170 3.45 -8.64 3.76
N SER A 171 3.59 -7.61 2.92
CA SER A 171 2.50 -7.09 2.11
C SER A 171 2.86 -7.08 0.63
N LEU A 172 1.87 -7.30 -0.21
CA LEU A 172 1.93 -7.02 -1.64
C LEU A 172 1.55 -5.56 -1.86
N GLU A 173 2.41 -4.81 -2.53
CA GLU A 173 2.14 -3.42 -2.91
C GLU A 173 2.07 -3.24 -4.41
N TYR A 174 1.16 -2.41 -4.86
CA TYR A 174 1.07 -1.96 -6.25
C TYR A 174 0.45 -0.57 -6.34
N GLY A 175 0.77 0.14 -7.40
CA GLY A 175 0.31 1.51 -7.55
C GLY A 175 0.65 2.14 -8.89
N ILE A 176 0.28 3.39 -8.98
CA ILE A 176 0.53 4.24 -10.13
C ILE A 176 1.07 5.58 -9.64
N GLY A 177 2.01 6.14 -10.38
CA GLY A 177 2.57 7.44 -10.08
C GLY A 177 2.90 8.24 -11.31
N PHE A 178 3.17 9.49 -11.06
CA PHE A 178 3.50 10.48 -12.07
C PHE A 178 4.76 11.22 -11.61
N GLU A 179 5.79 11.30 -12.46
CA GLU A 179 7.02 12.05 -12.19
C GLU A 179 6.99 13.38 -12.93
N ARG A 180 7.33 14.44 -12.21
CA ARG A 180 7.56 15.76 -12.75
C ARG A 180 8.96 16.25 -12.38
N PHE A 181 9.75 16.57 -13.39
CA PHE A 181 11.10 17.09 -13.25
C PHE A 181 11.03 18.62 -13.15
N TYR A 182 11.49 19.13 -12.03
CA TYR A 182 11.75 20.54 -11.81
C TYR A 182 13.25 20.83 -12.00
N ARG A 183 13.63 22.09 -11.90
CA ARG A 183 15.03 22.51 -12.12
C ARG A 183 16.00 21.91 -11.10
N PHE A 184 15.56 21.67 -9.85
CA PHE A 184 16.40 21.28 -8.73
C PHE A 184 15.98 19.98 -8.06
N PHE A 185 14.83 19.44 -8.39
CA PHE A 185 14.31 18.21 -7.80
C PHE A 185 13.29 17.54 -8.72
N LYS A 186 13.10 16.27 -8.50
CA LYS A 186 12.03 15.49 -9.10
C LYS A 186 10.91 15.28 -8.07
N PHE A 187 9.70 15.62 -8.43
CA PHE A 187 8.51 15.39 -7.63
C PHE A 187 7.69 14.24 -8.21
N SER A 188 7.31 13.29 -7.35
CA SER A 188 6.60 12.10 -7.83
C SER A 188 5.45 11.74 -6.89
N PRO A 189 4.23 12.28 -7.13
CA PRO A 189 3.03 11.81 -6.46
C PRO A 189 2.67 10.40 -6.93
N GLU A 190 2.23 9.56 -5.98
CA GLU A 190 1.99 8.14 -6.16
C GLU A 190 0.79 7.69 -5.33
N ILE A 191 -0.14 6.96 -5.95
CA ILE A 191 -1.19 6.25 -5.23
C ILE A 191 -0.78 4.78 -5.16
N ARG A 192 -0.73 4.24 -3.94
CA ARG A 192 -0.28 2.89 -3.67
C ARG A 192 -1.32 2.15 -2.83
N ILE A 193 -1.54 0.89 -3.17
CA ILE A 193 -2.41 -0.03 -2.45
C ILE A 193 -1.54 -1.15 -1.90
N SER A 194 -1.72 -1.48 -0.63
CA SER A 194 -0.98 -2.52 0.09
C SER A 194 -1.95 -3.53 0.68
N HIS A 195 -1.68 -4.82 0.45
CA HIS A 195 -2.42 -5.93 1.02
C HIS A 195 -1.49 -6.82 1.83
N GLY A 196 -1.77 -6.99 3.13
CA GLY A 196 -1.05 -7.92 3.99
C GLY A 196 -1.29 -9.36 3.54
N LEU A 197 -0.20 -10.10 3.35
CA LEU A 197 -0.22 -11.49 2.90
C LEU A 197 -0.24 -12.48 4.06
N ASN A 198 0.42 -12.14 5.17
CA ASN A 198 0.45 -12.98 6.36
C ASN A 198 -0.69 -12.67 7.32
N ASN A 199 -1.12 -13.66 8.05
CA ASN A 199 -2.09 -13.50 9.13
C ASN A 199 -1.44 -12.81 10.32
N LEU A 200 -1.94 -11.64 10.66
CA LEU A 200 -1.47 -10.86 11.83
C LEU A 200 -2.14 -11.31 13.13
N PHE A 201 -3.20 -12.10 13.07
CA PHE A 201 -3.92 -12.51 14.27
C PHE A 201 -3.09 -13.40 15.17
N VAL A 202 -3.04 -13.07 16.45
CA VAL A 202 -2.49 -13.89 17.53
C VAL A 202 -3.63 -14.14 18.52
N PRO A 203 -4.00 -15.41 18.77
CA PRO A 203 -5.09 -15.72 19.69
C PRO A 203 -4.80 -15.13 21.08
N PRO A 204 -5.76 -14.41 21.69
CA PRO A 204 -5.61 -13.92 23.05
C PRO A 204 -5.62 -15.11 24.04
N GLY A 205 -4.82 -15.00 25.12
CA GLY A 205 -4.73 -16.06 26.14
C GLY A 205 -6.00 -16.19 27.01
N THR A 206 -6.96 -15.28 26.88
CA THR A 206 -8.25 -15.29 27.59
C THR A 206 -9.38 -15.44 26.57
N ALA A 207 -10.40 -16.24 26.92
CA ALA A 207 -11.58 -16.40 26.08
C ALA A 207 -12.38 -15.09 26.07
N ASN A 208 -12.35 -14.37 24.94
CA ASN A 208 -13.15 -13.19 24.66
C ASN A 208 -13.69 -13.28 23.23
N SER A 209 -14.56 -12.35 22.81
CA SER A 209 -15.14 -12.37 21.46
C SER A 209 -14.09 -12.32 20.35
N TYR A 210 -12.92 -11.74 20.61
CA TYR A 210 -11.81 -11.67 19.67
C TYR A 210 -11.09 -13.02 19.47
N SER A 211 -11.24 -13.98 20.40
CA SER A 211 -10.71 -15.34 20.22
C SER A 211 -11.43 -16.11 19.09
N LYS A 212 -12.58 -15.61 18.64
CA LYS A 212 -13.38 -16.14 17.53
C LYS A 212 -12.83 -15.75 16.16
N LEU A 213 -11.83 -14.86 16.09
CA LEU A 213 -11.13 -14.50 14.85
C LEU A 213 -10.24 -15.67 14.40
N SER A 214 -10.19 -15.87 13.08
CA SER A 214 -9.26 -16.84 12.45
C SER A 214 -8.17 -16.15 11.64
N GLN A 215 -8.48 -14.98 11.09
CA GLN A 215 -7.59 -14.25 10.19
C GLN A 215 -7.73 -12.75 10.35
N LEU A 216 -6.60 -12.07 10.33
CA LEU A 216 -6.49 -10.61 10.40
C LEU A 216 -5.42 -10.17 9.41
N ASN A 217 -5.81 -9.57 8.31
CA ASN A 217 -4.91 -9.00 7.30
C ASN A 217 -5.05 -7.49 7.26
N SER A 218 -3.97 -6.80 6.95
CA SER A 218 -4.01 -5.36 6.74
C SER A 218 -4.40 -5.01 5.31
N HIS A 219 -5.07 -3.89 5.17
CA HIS A 219 -5.33 -3.24 3.89
C HIS A 219 -5.07 -1.76 4.02
N THR A 220 -4.23 -1.20 3.15
CA THR A 220 -3.84 0.20 3.22
C THR A 220 -3.85 0.84 1.84
N ILE A 221 -4.41 2.03 1.74
CA ILE A 221 -4.32 2.89 0.56
C ILE A 221 -3.50 4.11 0.96
N SER A 222 -2.48 4.43 0.19
CA SER A 222 -1.54 5.51 0.49
C SER A 222 -1.46 6.51 -0.67
N LEU A 223 -1.46 7.78 -0.34
CA LEU A 223 -1.07 8.88 -1.23
C LEU A 223 0.33 9.32 -0.81
N ILE A 224 1.31 9.08 -1.67
CA ILE A 224 2.73 9.26 -1.38
C ILE A 224 3.29 10.36 -2.26
N PHE A 225 4.09 11.23 -1.67
CA PHE A 225 4.82 12.31 -2.34
C PHE A 225 6.31 12.02 -2.21
N ASN A 226 6.96 11.72 -3.32
CA ASN A 226 8.40 11.47 -3.35
C ASN A 226 9.12 12.69 -3.89
N PHE A 227 10.29 12.97 -3.32
CA PHE A 227 11.18 14.07 -3.67
C PHE A 227 12.60 13.50 -3.86
N GLU A 228 13.17 13.69 -5.04
CA GLU A 228 14.51 13.21 -5.43
C GLU A 228 15.32 14.29 -6.11
#